data_ea055fb826996a085ef7926d9eb625e0
#
_entry.id   ea055fb826996a085ef7926d9eb625e0
#
_cell.length_a   1.000
_cell.length_b   1.000
_cell.length_c   1.000
_cell.angle_alpha   90.00
_cell.angle_beta   90.00
_cell.angle_gamma   90.00
#
_symmetry.space_group_name_H-M   'P 1'
#
loop_
_entity.id
_entity.type
_entity.pdbx_description
1 polymer ?
#
loop_
_entity_poly.entity_id
_entity_poly.type
_entity_poly.pdbx_seq_one_letter_code
_entity_poly.pdbx_strand_id
1 'polypeptide(L)'
;YYIFESFYGNTDPGNVRFYRNTKSGDGKWRYLVFDMDWGLFNATYKSKGKEYASGCVSYYMNENGAGNEKIKSTLFVRKLVQVPQYRDKFLKRYAELFNSVLTTENMVSLFYEMTAQIKPEMQMHSERWATEMPSKVSFDVPKNATGAYNYWITRCERAVRVMNRRPHFVWLDIQSYFGLSDAEMESYFGPCPEIPAEYQ
;
A
#
# COMPACT_ATOMS: atom_id res chain seq x y z
N TYR A 1 -11.49 2.42 -2.38
CA TYR A 1 -10.30 3.09 -2.87
C TYR A 1 -9.34 3.41 -1.72
N TYR A 2 -9.70 4.26 -0.75
CA TYR A 2 -8.81 4.65 0.34
C TYR A 2 -8.43 3.52 1.30
N ILE A 3 -9.23 2.49 1.41
CA ILE A 3 -8.84 1.26 2.13
C ILE A 3 -7.65 0.62 1.42
N PHE A 4 -7.74 0.45 0.11
CA PHE A 4 -6.67 -0.13 -0.68
C PHE A 4 -5.40 0.74 -0.64
N GLU A 5 -5.53 2.03 -0.90
CA GLU A 5 -4.43 3.00 -0.83
C GLU A 5 -3.69 2.95 0.51
N SER A 6 -4.44 3.03 1.62
CA SER A 6 -3.87 3.05 2.96
C SER A 6 -3.33 1.67 3.40
N PHE A 7 -3.91 0.57 2.92
CA PHE A 7 -3.38 -0.76 3.17
C PHE A 7 -2.12 -1.03 2.34
N TYR A 8 -2.15 -0.68 1.06
CA TYR A 8 -1.02 -0.83 0.15
C TYR A 8 0.13 0.13 0.49
N GLY A 9 -0.17 1.23 1.19
CA GLY A 9 0.79 2.21 1.66
C GLY A 9 1.34 3.11 0.56
N ASN A 10 0.49 3.47 -0.40
CA ASN A 10 0.87 4.42 -1.43
C ASN A 10 1.15 5.79 -0.79
N THR A 11 2.36 6.31 -0.95
CA THR A 11 2.78 7.60 -0.39
C THR A 11 2.71 8.74 -1.40
N ASP A 12 2.23 8.48 -2.60
CA ASP A 12 1.90 9.47 -3.62
C ASP A 12 0.39 9.56 -3.89
N PRO A 13 -0.40 10.08 -2.95
CA PRO A 13 -1.85 10.14 -3.06
C PRO A 13 -2.37 11.25 -3.99
N GLY A 14 -1.50 11.94 -4.69
CA GLY A 14 -1.84 13.00 -5.64
C GLY A 14 -2.48 12.49 -6.94
N ASN A 15 -2.20 11.26 -7.29
CA ASN A 15 -2.65 10.63 -8.53
C ASN A 15 -4.07 10.09 -8.40
N VAL A 16 -5.05 11.00 -8.37
CA VAL A 16 -6.47 10.65 -8.19
C VAL A 16 -7.24 10.86 -9.49
N ARG A 17 -7.94 9.82 -9.93
CA ARG A 17 -8.87 9.89 -11.05
C ARG A 17 -10.24 9.36 -10.68
N PHE A 18 -11.25 9.99 -11.28
CA PHE A 18 -12.65 9.61 -11.13
C PHE A 18 -13.26 9.33 -12.48
N TYR A 19 -14.20 8.40 -12.49
CA TYR A 19 -15.06 8.22 -13.64
C TYR A 19 -16.53 8.08 -13.23
N ARG A 20 -17.40 8.39 -14.13
CA ARG A 20 -18.84 8.22 -13.99
C ARG A 20 -19.41 7.77 -15.32
N ASN A 21 -20.17 6.69 -15.32
CA ASN A 21 -20.97 6.33 -16.48
C ASN A 21 -22.35 6.99 -16.36
N THR A 22 -22.67 7.87 -17.29
CA THR A 22 -23.94 8.60 -17.32
C THR A 22 -25.03 7.89 -18.13
N LYS A 23 -24.66 6.85 -18.90
CA LYS A 23 -25.58 6.14 -19.81
C LYS A 23 -25.96 4.75 -19.29
N SER A 24 -25.23 4.19 -18.36
CA SER A 24 -25.47 2.87 -17.78
C SER A 24 -25.04 2.81 -16.33
N GLY A 25 -25.51 1.78 -15.60
CA GLY A 25 -25.20 1.59 -14.19
C GLY A 25 -25.99 2.54 -13.28
N ASP A 26 -25.45 2.79 -12.08
CA ASP A 26 -26.09 3.60 -11.04
C ASP A 26 -25.75 5.10 -11.11
N GLY A 27 -25.00 5.52 -12.13
CA GLY A 27 -24.60 6.91 -12.34
C GLY A 27 -23.68 7.50 -11.27
N LYS A 28 -23.11 6.70 -10.39
CA LYS A 28 -22.25 7.16 -9.30
C LYS A 28 -20.82 7.41 -9.77
N TRP A 29 -20.17 8.36 -9.12
CA TRP A 29 -18.74 8.56 -9.27
C TRP A 29 -17.96 7.44 -8.61
N ARG A 30 -16.90 6.98 -9.28
CA ARG A 30 -15.98 5.96 -8.79
C ARG A 30 -14.54 6.42 -8.94
N TYR A 31 -13.72 6.02 -7.99
CA TYR A 31 -12.27 6.16 -8.08
C TYR A 31 -11.70 5.12 -9.04
N LEU A 32 -10.68 5.50 -9.77
CA LEU A 32 -9.83 4.58 -10.54
C LEU A 32 -8.54 4.35 -9.76
N VAL A 33 -8.21 3.09 -9.51
CA VAL A 33 -6.92 2.71 -8.93
C VAL A 33 -5.88 2.66 -10.04
N PHE A 34 -4.86 3.49 -9.95
CA PHE A 34 -3.74 3.53 -10.89
C PHE A 34 -2.55 4.23 -10.23
N ASP A 35 -1.35 4.10 -10.83
CA ASP A 35 -0.13 4.79 -10.39
C ASP A 35 0.25 4.45 -8.94
N MET A 36 0.30 3.14 -8.64
CA MET A 36 0.48 2.61 -7.29
C MET A 36 1.94 2.23 -6.98
N ASP A 37 2.89 2.64 -7.82
CA ASP A 37 4.30 2.26 -7.74
C ASP A 37 5.03 2.82 -6.51
N TRP A 38 4.44 3.82 -5.81
CA TRP A 38 4.92 4.33 -4.52
C TRP A 38 4.33 3.60 -3.31
N GLY A 39 3.66 2.49 -3.53
CA GLY A 39 3.12 1.65 -2.46
C GLY A 39 4.10 0.61 -1.93
N LEU A 40 3.68 -0.16 -0.92
CA LEU A 40 4.42 -1.20 -0.22
C LEU A 40 5.86 -0.75 0.14
N PHE A 41 6.84 -1.22 -0.60
CA PHE A 41 8.26 -1.04 -0.33
C PHE A 41 8.87 0.26 -0.88
N ASN A 42 8.20 0.95 -1.79
CA ASN A 42 8.70 2.21 -2.35
C ASN A 42 8.51 3.41 -1.42
N ALA A 43 7.52 3.34 -0.55
CA ALA A 43 7.26 4.34 0.49
C ALA A 43 8.47 4.65 1.37
N THR A 44 9.53 3.92 1.26
CA THR A 44 10.64 3.88 2.20
C THR A 44 11.90 4.57 1.77
N TYR A 45 11.86 5.24 0.69
CA TYR A 45 12.99 6.08 0.28
C TYR A 45 13.47 7.01 1.41
N LYS A 46 12.55 7.49 2.26
CA LYS A 46 12.86 8.39 3.39
C LYS A 46 12.89 7.72 4.77
N SER A 47 12.39 6.51 4.90
CA SER A 47 12.26 5.81 6.19
C SER A 47 12.79 4.39 6.10
N LYS A 48 14.10 4.28 5.85
CA LYS A 48 14.79 2.98 5.76
C LYS A 48 14.35 2.02 6.88
N GLY A 49 13.80 0.89 6.53
CA GLY A 49 13.39 -0.18 7.45
C GLY A 49 12.03 0.00 8.13
N LYS A 50 11.21 1.00 7.75
CA LYS A 50 9.85 1.22 8.29
C LYS A 50 8.76 1.20 7.22
N GLU A 51 9.01 0.62 6.08
CA GLU A 51 8.11 0.56 4.94
C GLU A 51 6.77 -0.11 5.26
N TYR A 52 6.81 -1.11 6.12
CA TYR A 52 5.64 -1.83 6.58
C TYR A 52 4.65 -0.96 7.39
N ALA A 53 5.15 0.10 8.06
CA ALA A 53 4.36 1.03 8.86
C ALA A 53 4.02 2.33 8.13
N SER A 54 4.61 2.59 6.97
CA SER A 54 4.40 3.84 6.22
C SER A 54 3.08 3.83 5.46
N GLY A 55 2.50 5.01 5.25
CA GLY A 55 1.34 5.20 4.39
C GLY A 55 0.06 4.51 4.89
N CYS A 56 -0.07 4.25 6.20
CA CYS A 56 -1.29 3.70 6.79
C CYS A 56 -2.42 4.74 6.85
N VAL A 57 -3.52 4.41 7.51
CA VAL A 57 -4.71 5.27 7.59
C VAL A 57 -4.38 6.65 8.14
N SER A 58 -3.59 6.73 9.21
CA SER A 58 -3.16 8.00 9.81
C SER A 58 -2.43 8.91 8.81
N TYR A 59 -1.65 8.34 7.88
CA TYR A 59 -1.00 9.11 6.83
C TYR A 59 -2.00 9.81 5.91
N TYR A 60 -3.09 9.16 5.53
CA TYR A 60 -4.12 9.74 4.67
C TYR A 60 -5.04 10.71 5.40
N MET A 61 -5.25 10.47 6.70
CA MET A 61 -6.17 11.24 7.53
C MET A 61 -5.53 12.47 8.18
N ASN A 62 -4.19 12.56 8.19
CA ASN A 62 -3.48 13.67 8.82
C ASN A 62 -3.39 14.89 7.89
N GLU A 63 -3.89 16.03 8.35
CA GLU A 63 -3.83 17.31 7.62
C GLU A 63 -2.43 17.95 7.66
N ASN A 64 -1.64 17.67 8.68
CA ASN A 64 -0.41 18.43 8.99
C ASN A 64 0.88 17.81 8.42
N GLY A 65 0.83 16.68 7.76
CA GLY A 65 2.03 15.89 7.47
C GLY A 65 2.41 15.72 6.01
N ALA A 66 1.73 16.32 5.07
CA ALA A 66 2.00 16.09 3.67
C ALA A 66 1.72 17.31 2.81
N GLY A 67 2.38 17.35 1.65
CA GLY A 67 2.22 18.42 0.67
C GLY A 67 0.76 18.69 0.26
N ASN A 68 0.54 19.85 -0.33
CA ASN A 68 -0.78 20.36 -0.72
C ASN A 68 -1.64 19.37 -1.52
N GLU A 69 -1.04 18.48 -2.27
CA GLU A 69 -1.73 17.49 -3.12
C GLU A 69 -2.43 16.42 -2.28
N LYS A 70 -1.79 15.90 -1.25
CA LYS A 70 -2.40 14.94 -0.34
C LYS A 70 -3.60 15.53 0.40
N ILE A 71 -3.48 16.77 0.86
CA ILE A 71 -4.56 17.47 1.57
C ILE A 71 -5.80 17.55 0.69
N LYS A 72 -5.63 17.82 -0.60
CA LYS A 72 -6.72 17.91 -1.57
C LYS A 72 -7.30 16.55 -1.91
N SER A 73 -6.44 15.58 -2.23
CA SER A 73 -6.86 14.24 -2.69
C SER A 73 -7.59 13.44 -1.61
N THR A 74 -7.27 13.64 -0.33
CA THR A 74 -7.87 12.91 0.79
C THR A 74 -9.00 13.65 1.49
N LEU A 75 -9.37 14.86 1.04
CA LEU A 75 -10.35 15.72 1.69
C LEU A 75 -11.68 14.99 1.98
N PHE A 76 -12.23 14.29 0.99
CA PHE A 76 -13.52 13.62 1.15
C PHE A 76 -13.48 12.55 2.23
N VAL A 77 -12.51 11.64 2.19
CA VAL A 77 -12.43 10.57 3.18
C VAL A 77 -12.19 11.13 4.58
N ARG A 78 -11.31 12.13 4.73
CA ARG A 78 -11.04 12.78 6.03
C ARG A 78 -12.28 13.43 6.65
N LYS A 79 -13.10 14.08 5.83
CA LYS A 79 -14.36 14.69 6.31
C LYS A 79 -15.44 13.65 6.56
N LEU A 80 -15.54 12.63 5.73
CA LEU A 80 -16.56 11.59 5.87
C LEU A 80 -16.34 10.71 7.09
N VAL A 81 -15.11 10.34 7.43
CA VAL A 81 -14.84 9.51 8.63
C VAL A 81 -15.08 10.25 9.96
N GLN A 82 -15.29 11.57 9.93
CA GLN A 82 -15.73 12.34 11.08
C GLN A 82 -17.23 12.14 11.38
N VAL A 83 -17.99 11.67 10.41
CA VAL A 83 -19.41 11.34 10.56
C VAL A 83 -19.53 9.91 11.12
N PRO A 84 -20.12 9.71 12.33
CA PRO A 84 -20.11 8.42 13.01
C PRO A 84 -20.61 7.24 12.15
N GLN A 85 -21.70 7.40 11.43
CA GLN A 85 -22.28 6.35 10.59
C GLN A 85 -21.38 6.00 9.40
N TYR A 86 -20.68 6.98 8.85
CA TYR A 86 -19.72 6.73 7.77
C TYR A 86 -18.45 6.08 8.29
N ARG A 87 -17.97 6.51 9.47
CA ARG A 87 -16.82 5.89 10.14
C ARG A 87 -17.07 4.40 10.41
N ASP A 88 -18.21 4.06 10.99
CA ASP A 88 -18.59 2.66 11.24
C ASP A 88 -18.62 1.86 9.93
N LYS A 89 -19.24 2.40 8.89
CA LYS A 89 -19.28 1.77 7.57
C LYS A 89 -17.88 1.59 6.97
N PHE A 90 -17.00 2.57 7.14
CA PHE A 90 -15.61 2.52 6.66
C PHE A 90 -14.83 1.43 7.40
N LEU A 91 -14.93 1.37 8.73
CA LEU A 91 -14.27 0.36 9.57
C LEU A 91 -14.77 -1.05 9.24
N LYS A 92 -16.08 -1.26 9.14
CA LYS A 92 -16.66 -2.55 8.74
C LYS A 92 -16.16 -3.01 7.37
N ARG A 93 -16.15 -2.11 6.39
CA ARG A 93 -15.66 -2.46 5.05
C ARG A 93 -14.15 -2.71 5.04
N TYR A 94 -13.39 -1.96 5.83
CA TYR A 94 -11.95 -2.20 5.98
C TYR A 94 -11.70 -3.58 6.57
N ALA A 95 -12.38 -3.91 7.66
CA ALA A 95 -12.26 -5.20 8.33
C ALA A 95 -12.66 -6.37 7.42
N GLU A 96 -13.74 -6.24 6.66
CA GLU A 96 -14.14 -7.23 5.66
C GLU A 96 -13.02 -7.52 4.66
N LEU A 97 -12.42 -6.47 4.07
CA LEU A 97 -11.34 -6.63 3.11
C LEU A 97 -10.04 -7.12 3.77
N PHE A 98 -9.74 -6.64 4.96
CA PHE A 98 -8.58 -7.02 5.75
C PHE A 98 -8.56 -8.52 6.06
N ASN A 99 -9.72 -9.08 6.42
CA ASN A 99 -9.87 -10.49 6.79
C ASN A 99 -10.17 -11.43 5.61
N SER A 100 -10.30 -10.92 4.38
CA SER A 100 -10.64 -11.75 3.22
C SER A 100 -9.64 -11.59 2.06
N VAL A 101 -9.51 -10.39 1.52
CA VAL A 101 -8.73 -10.13 0.30
C VAL A 101 -7.30 -9.69 0.63
N LEU A 102 -7.15 -8.83 1.65
CA LEU A 102 -5.88 -8.20 2.02
C LEU A 102 -5.07 -9.03 3.04
N THR A 103 -5.24 -10.35 3.01
CA THR A 103 -4.47 -11.25 3.87
C THR A 103 -3.04 -11.39 3.36
N THR A 104 -2.10 -11.66 4.27
CA THR A 104 -0.70 -11.91 3.89
C THR A 104 -0.59 -13.05 2.88
N GLU A 105 -1.32 -14.14 3.10
CA GLU A 105 -1.33 -15.30 2.21
C GLU A 105 -1.73 -14.93 0.79
N ASN A 106 -2.84 -14.22 0.61
CA ASN A 106 -3.30 -13.79 -0.71
C ASN A 106 -2.30 -12.85 -1.39
N MET A 107 -1.77 -11.88 -0.65
CA MET A 107 -0.82 -10.92 -1.19
C MET A 107 0.47 -11.59 -1.65
N VAL A 108 1.04 -12.44 -0.81
CA VAL A 108 2.31 -13.12 -1.10
C VAL A 108 2.14 -14.14 -2.22
N SER A 109 1.03 -14.91 -2.22
CA SER A 109 0.72 -15.85 -3.30
C SER A 109 0.61 -15.16 -4.64
N LEU A 110 -0.22 -14.11 -4.71
CA LEU A 110 -0.39 -13.33 -5.94
C LEU A 110 0.92 -12.67 -6.40
N PHE A 111 1.71 -12.14 -5.46
CA PHE A 111 3.00 -11.55 -5.78
C PHE A 111 3.98 -12.57 -6.39
N TYR A 112 4.05 -13.78 -5.84
CA TYR A 112 4.90 -14.84 -6.41
C TYR A 112 4.38 -15.30 -7.77
N GLU A 113 3.08 -15.43 -7.95
CA GLU A 113 2.49 -15.77 -9.24
C GLU A 113 2.88 -14.73 -10.31
N MET A 114 2.70 -13.44 -10.02
CA MET A 114 3.04 -12.36 -10.95
C MET A 114 4.54 -12.26 -11.23
N THR A 115 5.38 -12.38 -10.20
CA THR A 115 6.84 -12.31 -10.37
C THR A 115 7.39 -13.52 -11.12
N ALA A 116 6.80 -14.71 -10.95
CA ALA A 116 7.18 -15.90 -11.70
C ALA A 116 6.95 -15.74 -13.20
N GLN A 117 5.91 -15.02 -13.61
CA GLN A 117 5.62 -14.76 -15.02
C GLN A 117 6.67 -13.88 -15.69
N ILE A 118 7.21 -12.90 -14.99
CA ILE A 118 8.19 -11.95 -15.55
C ILE A 118 9.65 -12.36 -15.30
N LYS A 119 9.91 -13.22 -14.31
CA LYS A 119 11.26 -13.62 -13.91
C LYS A 119 12.14 -14.13 -15.08
N PRO A 120 11.64 -14.95 -16.03
CA PRO A 120 12.44 -15.41 -17.17
C PRO A 120 13.00 -14.27 -18.03
N GLU A 121 12.28 -13.14 -18.10
CA GLU A 121 12.64 -11.99 -18.93
C GLU A 121 13.55 -10.99 -18.20
N MET A 122 13.64 -11.08 -16.87
CA MET A 122 14.33 -10.07 -16.07
C MET A 122 15.85 -10.04 -16.26
N GLN A 123 16.46 -11.15 -16.66
CA GLN A 123 17.89 -11.18 -17.00
C GLN A 123 18.12 -10.34 -18.28
N MET A 124 17.38 -10.63 -19.33
CA MET A 124 17.45 -9.91 -20.61
C MET A 124 17.08 -8.42 -20.44
N HIS A 125 16.04 -8.12 -19.64
CA HIS A 125 15.68 -6.75 -19.26
C HIS A 125 16.87 -6.03 -18.62
N SER A 126 17.56 -6.67 -17.67
CA SER A 126 18.71 -6.08 -16.97
C SER A 126 19.89 -5.90 -17.93
N GLU A 127 20.15 -6.80 -18.85
CA GLU A 127 21.18 -6.66 -19.89
C GLU A 127 20.90 -5.46 -20.80
N ARG A 128 19.64 -5.27 -21.19
CA ARG A 128 19.26 -4.17 -22.07
C ARG A 128 19.28 -2.79 -21.41
N TRP A 129 18.84 -2.68 -20.16
CA TRP A 129 18.52 -1.38 -19.56
C TRP A 129 19.43 -0.93 -18.43
N ALA A 130 20.23 -1.82 -17.81
CA ALA A 130 21.02 -1.44 -16.63
C ALA A 130 21.96 -0.26 -16.83
N THR A 131 22.53 -0.10 -18.03
CA THR A 131 23.45 1.00 -18.36
C THR A 131 22.72 2.29 -18.72
N GLU A 132 21.44 2.21 -19.10
CA GLU A 132 20.63 3.35 -19.56
C GLU A 132 19.79 3.96 -18.44
N MET A 133 19.81 3.38 -17.24
CA MET A 133 19.07 3.92 -16.09
C MET A 133 19.51 5.36 -15.81
N PRO A 134 18.57 6.33 -15.77
CA PRO A 134 18.90 7.72 -15.52
C PRO A 134 19.61 7.89 -14.17
N SER A 135 20.68 8.67 -14.16
CA SER A 135 21.42 8.98 -12.93
C SER A 135 20.60 9.74 -11.87
N LYS A 136 19.44 10.24 -12.25
CA LYS A 136 18.51 10.98 -11.38
C LYS A 136 17.42 10.10 -10.75
N VAL A 137 17.29 8.85 -11.14
CA VAL A 137 16.39 7.91 -10.44
C VAL A 137 17.10 7.53 -9.15
N SER A 138 16.53 7.94 -8.04
CA SER A 138 17.09 7.78 -6.68
C SER A 138 17.13 6.34 -6.18
N PHE A 139 17.09 5.37 -7.06
CA PHE A 139 17.25 3.97 -6.74
C PHE A 139 18.69 3.62 -7.04
N ASP A 140 19.42 3.15 -6.03
CA ASP A 140 20.81 2.68 -6.16
C ASP A 140 20.88 1.38 -6.98
N VAL A 141 20.26 1.38 -8.17
CA VAL A 141 20.30 0.24 -9.10
C VAL A 141 21.68 0.17 -9.71
N PRO A 142 22.40 -0.95 -9.56
CA PRO A 142 23.71 -1.13 -10.18
C PRO A 142 23.65 -1.00 -11.70
N LYS A 143 24.59 -0.25 -12.29
CA LYS A 143 24.67 0.00 -13.75
C LYS A 143 25.36 -1.13 -14.52
N ASN A 144 25.07 -2.38 -14.14
CA ASN A 144 25.49 -3.57 -14.86
C ASN A 144 24.40 -4.64 -14.76
N ALA A 145 24.33 -5.51 -15.74
CA ALA A 145 23.24 -6.48 -15.88
C ALA A 145 23.07 -7.38 -14.64
N THR A 146 24.15 -7.99 -14.18
CA THR A 146 24.10 -8.88 -13.00
C THR A 146 23.69 -8.15 -11.75
N GLY A 147 24.24 -6.96 -11.50
CA GLY A 147 23.88 -6.14 -10.35
C GLY A 147 22.41 -5.69 -10.40
N ALA A 148 21.92 -5.28 -11.56
CA ALA A 148 20.52 -4.86 -11.73
C ALA A 148 19.55 -6.03 -11.52
N TYR A 149 19.87 -7.22 -12.04
CA TYR A 149 19.08 -8.42 -11.80
C TYR A 149 19.05 -8.81 -10.31
N ASN A 150 20.19 -8.85 -9.64
CA ASN A 150 20.28 -9.15 -8.21
C ASN A 150 19.54 -8.10 -7.37
N TYR A 151 19.60 -6.83 -7.77
CA TYR A 151 18.83 -5.77 -7.13
C TYR A 151 17.33 -6.03 -7.24
N TRP A 152 16.82 -6.44 -8.41
CA TRP A 152 15.42 -6.82 -8.58
C TRP A 152 15.03 -7.99 -7.65
N ILE A 153 15.83 -9.05 -7.56
CA ILE A 153 15.60 -10.17 -6.62
C ILE A 153 15.47 -9.64 -5.18
N THR A 154 16.43 -8.84 -4.73
CA THR A 154 16.40 -8.25 -3.38
C THR A 154 15.16 -7.39 -3.14
N ARG A 155 14.68 -6.68 -4.16
CA ARG A 155 13.43 -5.89 -4.05
C ARG A 155 12.21 -6.79 -3.96
N CYS A 156 12.18 -7.93 -4.64
CA CYS A 156 11.10 -8.92 -4.49
C CYS A 156 11.07 -9.50 -3.05
N GLU A 157 12.22 -9.89 -2.50
CA GLU A 157 12.34 -10.38 -1.12
C GLU A 157 11.87 -9.33 -0.11
N ARG A 158 12.25 -8.07 -0.33
CA ARG A 158 11.82 -6.95 0.50
C ARG A 158 10.30 -6.74 0.42
N ALA A 159 9.69 -6.85 -0.76
CA ALA A 159 8.25 -6.75 -0.91
C ALA A 159 7.51 -7.83 -0.09
N VAL A 160 7.98 -9.07 -0.16
CA VAL A 160 7.44 -10.19 0.64
C VAL A 160 7.57 -9.90 2.15
N ARG A 161 8.71 -9.40 2.59
CA ARG A 161 8.91 -9.00 3.99
C ARG A 161 7.92 -7.91 4.42
N VAL A 162 7.69 -6.91 3.58
CA VAL A 162 6.71 -5.85 3.87
C VAL A 162 5.31 -6.44 3.97
N MET A 163 4.90 -7.30 3.04
CA MET A 163 3.58 -7.94 3.04
C MET A 163 3.32 -8.75 4.32
N ASN A 164 4.34 -9.45 4.84
CA ASN A 164 4.21 -10.23 6.08
C ASN A 164 4.11 -9.35 7.33
N ARG A 165 4.62 -8.15 7.31
CA ARG A 165 4.57 -7.22 8.45
C ARG A 165 3.40 -6.25 8.39
N ARG A 166 2.92 -5.95 7.19
CA ARG A 166 1.95 -4.88 6.92
C ARG A 166 0.66 -4.99 7.71
N PRO A 167 -0.03 -6.14 7.79
CA PRO A 167 -1.30 -6.26 8.51
C PRO A 167 -1.18 -5.87 9.98
N HIS A 168 -0.12 -6.26 10.67
CA HIS A 168 0.15 -5.89 12.06
C HIS A 168 0.16 -4.35 12.25
N PHE A 169 0.95 -3.65 11.43
CA PHE A 169 1.09 -2.20 11.57
C PHE A 169 -0.15 -1.43 11.11
N VAL A 170 -0.88 -1.93 10.13
CA VAL A 170 -2.16 -1.35 9.71
C VAL A 170 -3.19 -1.48 10.82
N TRP A 171 -3.24 -2.62 11.50
CA TRP A 171 -4.13 -2.85 12.65
C TRP A 171 -3.87 -1.85 13.78
N LEU A 172 -2.60 -1.68 14.18
CA LEU A 172 -2.18 -0.74 15.21
C LEU A 172 -2.46 0.72 14.82
N ASP A 173 -2.24 1.07 13.56
CA ASP A 173 -2.48 2.42 13.07
C ASP A 173 -3.97 2.77 13.06
N ILE A 174 -4.85 1.84 12.66
CA ILE A 174 -6.31 2.00 12.72
C ILE A 174 -6.75 2.20 14.16
N GLN A 175 -6.28 1.36 15.08
CA GLN A 175 -6.58 1.47 16.51
C GLN A 175 -6.20 2.85 17.04
N SER A 176 -4.97 3.25 16.82
CA SER A 176 -4.43 4.52 17.28
C SER A 176 -5.16 5.72 16.67
N TYR A 177 -5.40 5.71 15.35
CA TYR A 177 -6.02 6.85 14.66
C TYR A 177 -7.48 7.07 15.06
N PHE A 178 -8.25 6.00 15.17
CA PHE A 178 -9.67 6.10 15.55
C PHE A 178 -9.92 6.07 17.05
N GLY A 179 -8.87 5.86 17.86
CA GLY A 179 -8.97 5.78 19.33
C GLY A 179 -9.82 4.60 19.81
N LEU A 180 -9.69 3.44 19.12
CA LEU A 180 -10.48 2.25 19.44
C LEU A 180 -9.83 1.45 20.57
N SER A 181 -10.66 0.92 21.47
CA SER A 181 -10.22 -0.07 22.47
C SER A 181 -9.87 -1.42 21.81
N ASP A 182 -9.13 -2.26 22.54
CA ASP A 182 -8.81 -3.63 22.07
C ASP A 182 -10.08 -4.42 21.74
N ALA A 183 -11.11 -4.32 22.59
CA ALA A 183 -12.39 -4.99 22.36
C ALA A 183 -13.12 -4.51 21.10
N GLU A 184 -13.05 -3.20 20.80
CA GLU A 184 -13.61 -2.67 19.54
C GLU A 184 -12.82 -3.14 18.34
N MET A 185 -11.48 -3.16 18.41
CA MET A 185 -10.63 -3.69 17.35
C MET A 185 -10.90 -5.16 17.10
N GLU A 186 -10.97 -5.98 18.15
CA GLU A 186 -11.33 -7.41 18.02
C GLU A 186 -12.71 -7.62 17.40
N SER A 187 -13.68 -6.78 17.76
CA SER A 187 -15.02 -6.83 17.19
C SER A 187 -15.07 -6.52 15.69
N TYR A 188 -14.22 -5.61 15.20
CA TYR A 188 -14.17 -5.27 13.78
C TYR A 188 -13.21 -6.18 13.00
N PHE A 189 -11.97 -6.32 13.46
CA PHE A 189 -10.84 -6.87 12.70
C PHE A 189 -10.37 -8.24 13.18
N GLY A 190 -10.85 -8.69 14.34
CA GLY A 190 -10.27 -9.83 15.04
C GLY A 190 -8.98 -9.45 15.77
N PRO A 191 -8.24 -10.45 16.30
CA PRO A 191 -7.02 -10.22 17.03
C PRO A 191 -5.95 -9.53 16.16
N CYS A 192 -5.04 -8.79 16.81
CA CYS A 192 -3.91 -8.18 16.11
C CYS A 192 -3.07 -9.26 15.42
N PRO A 193 -2.84 -9.16 14.10
CA PRO A 193 -2.04 -10.15 13.39
C PRO A 193 -0.61 -10.21 13.94
N GLU A 194 -0.10 -11.41 14.17
CA GLU A 194 1.29 -11.62 14.56
C GLU A 194 2.22 -11.44 13.35
N ILE A 195 3.41 -10.90 13.59
CA ILE A 195 4.48 -10.89 12.60
C ILE A 195 5.20 -12.23 12.69
N PRO A 196 5.26 -13.03 11.59
CA PRO A 196 5.99 -14.30 11.61
C PRO A 196 7.45 -14.10 12.05
N ALA A 197 8.00 -15.05 12.83
CA ALA A 197 9.31 -14.93 13.47
C ALA A 197 10.45 -14.61 12.49
N GLU A 198 10.38 -15.16 11.28
CA GLU A 198 11.37 -14.92 10.22
C GLU A 198 11.30 -13.50 9.61
N TYR A 199 10.25 -12.73 9.93
CA TYR A 199 10.06 -11.35 9.45
C TYR A 199 10.08 -10.29 10.56
N GLN A 200 10.36 -10.67 11.78
CA GLN A 200 10.47 -9.76 12.94
C GLN A 200 11.66 -8.79 12.86
#